data_51d8dcc471f5ae40656c62affe02e7fc
#
_entry.id   51d8dcc471f5ae40656c62affe02e7fc
#
_cell.length_a   1.000
_cell.length_b   1.000
_cell.length_c   1.000
_cell.angle_alpha   90.00
_cell.angle_beta   90.00
_cell.angle_gamma   90.00
#
_symmetry.space_group_name_H-M   'P 1'
#
loop_
_entity.id
_entity.type
_entity.pdbx_description
1 polymer ?
#
loop_
_entity_poly.entity_id
_entity_poly.type
_entity_poly.pdbx_seq_one_letter_code
_entity_poly.pdbx_strand_id
1 'polypeptide(L)'
;MKIGFAFCGSFCNHPELLKIYEQIAQEHEVVPILSENAAKYDTRFGRADAFVERVESLASRRAVRDIVEAEPLGPQGAMEVLVIAPCTGNTLAKLAGGITDGPVTMAAKGHLRNAKPVVLAIATNDGLSASAPNIAALLNRKNYYFVPFGQDNAEAKPTSLIADFTQIIPTVELALEGRQLQPLLL
;
A
#
# COMPACT_ATOMS: atom_id res chain seq x y z
N MET A 1 -11.84 12.82 -2.72
CA MET A 1 -11.91 11.37 -2.92
C MET A 1 -11.90 10.66 -1.58
N LYS A 2 -12.40 9.43 -1.53
CA LYS A 2 -12.27 8.58 -0.36
C LYS A 2 -11.26 7.47 -0.62
N ILE A 3 -10.11 7.57 0.02
CA ILE A 3 -8.93 6.75 -0.24
C ILE A 3 -8.73 5.77 0.92
N GLY A 4 -8.67 4.46 0.64
CA GLY A 4 -8.09 3.52 1.59
C GLY A 4 -6.57 3.61 1.53
N PHE A 5 -5.91 3.82 2.66
CA PHE A 5 -4.46 3.87 2.70
C PHE A 5 -3.92 2.82 3.66
N ALA A 6 -3.25 1.81 3.09
CA ALA A 6 -2.77 0.66 3.83
C ALA A 6 -1.25 0.70 4.04
N PHE A 7 -0.82 0.73 5.30
CA PHE A 7 0.58 0.61 5.67
C PHE A 7 0.96 -0.86 5.94
N CYS A 8 2.03 -1.32 5.30
CA CYS A 8 2.64 -2.62 5.55
C CYS A 8 3.99 -2.49 6.25
N GLY A 9 4.69 -3.56 6.39
CA GLY A 9 6.03 -3.62 6.98
C GLY A 9 7.08 -2.75 6.39
N SER A 10 8.17 -2.80 6.01
CA SER A 10 9.13 -1.82 5.43
C SER A 10 9.19 -0.51 6.25
N PHE A 11 9.38 -0.69 7.54
CA PHE A 11 9.28 0.36 8.57
C PHE A 11 10.20 1.56 8.33
N CYS A 12 11.34 1.35 7.63
CA CYS A 12 12.26 2.43 7.27
C CYS A 12 11.62 3.51 6.38
N ASN A 13 10.56 3.17 5.66
CA ASN A 13 9.85 4.09 4.76
C ASN A 13 8.68 4.82 5.44
N HIS A 14 8.28 4.41 6.65
CA HIS A 14 7.17 5.02 7.36
C HIS A 14 7.33 6.52 7.61
N PRO A 15 8.52 7.04 7.99
CA PRO A 15 8.67 8.48 8.22
C PRO A 15 8.43 9.35 6.98
N GLU A 16 8.85 8.89 5.81
CA GLU A 16 8.59 9.57 4.54
C GLU A 16 7.12 9.46 4.14
N LEU A 17 6.58 8.26 4.19
CA LEU A 17 5.18 7.99 3.86
C LEU A 17 4.19 8.72 4.77
N LEU A 18 4.52 8.94 6.05
CA LEU A 18 3.67 9.73 6.95
C LEU A 18 3.53 11.18 6.49
N LYS A 19 4.56 11.78 5.89
CA LYS A 19 4.49 13.14 5.33
C LYS A 19 3.56 13.19 4.13
N ILE A 20 3.66 12.22 3.24
CA ILE A 20 2.79 12.08 2.06
C ILE A 20 1.35 11.78 2.50
N TYR A 21 1.18 10.88 3.46
CA TYR A 21 -0.11 10.54 4.04
C TYR A 21 -0.80 11.76 4.67
N GLU A 22 -0.04 12.61 5.39
CA GLU A 22 -0.54 13.85 5.97
C GLU A 22 -1.07 14.81 4.88
N GLN A 23 -0.34 14.98 3.77
CA GLN A 23 -0.79 15.78 2.64
C GLN A 23 -2.09 15.23 2.02
N ILE A 24 -2.14 13.90 1.83
CA ILE A 24 -3.34 13.23 1.32
C ILE A 24 -4.53 13.42 2.26
N ALA A 25 -4.33 13.30 3.57
CA ALA A 25 -5.40 13.45 4.56
C ALA A 25 -5.91 14.88 4.72
N GLN A 26 -5.15 15.90 4.31
CA GLN A 26 -5.60 17.28 4.27
C GLN A 26 -6.58 17.56 3.13
N GLU A 27 -6.46 16.82 2.03
CA GLU A 27 -7.25 17.07 0.81
C GLU A 27 -8.34 16.02 0.57
N HIS A 28 -8.22 14.85 1.21
CA HIS A 28 -9.07 13.69 0.93
C HIS A 28 -9.55 13.00 2.21
N GLU A 29 -10.70 12.32 2.14
CA GLU A 29 -11.14 11.43 3.21
C GLU A 29 -10.30 10.14 3.16
N VAL A 30 -9.58 9.84 4.23
CA VAL A 30 -8.72 8.66 4.30
C VAL A 30 -9.27 7.61 5.25
N VAL A 31 -9.29 6.35 4.79
CA VAL A 31 -9.54 5.18 5.62
C VAL A 31 -8.20 4.49 5.88
N PRO A 32 -7.62 4.67 7.08
CA PRO A 32 -6.34 4.04 7.41
C PRO A 32 -6.50 2.55 7.64
N ILE A 33 -5.59 1.75 7.07
CA ILE A 33 -5.55 0.31 7.22
C ILE A 33 -4.11 -0.06 7.59
N LEU A 34 -3.92 -0.84 8.64
CA LEU A 34 -2.60 -1.25 9.09
C LEU A 34 -2.45 -2.76 9.02
N SER A 35 -1.37 -3.23 8.38
CA SER A 35 -1.02 -4.65 8.50
C SER A 35 -0.74 -5.01 9.97
N GLU A 36 -0.87 -6.28 10.32
CA GLU A 36 -0.55 -6.71 11.69
C GLU A 36 0.85 -6.30 12.12
N ASN A 37 1.83 -6.41 11.23
CA ASN A 37 3.21 -6.03 11.53
C ASN A 37 3.32 -4.52 11.81
N ALA A 38 2.69 -3.68 11.01
CA ALA A 38 2.73 -2.22 11.20
C ALA A 38 2.00 -1.77 12.48
N ALA A 39 0.96 -2.51 12.89
CA ALA A 39 0.15 -2.17 14.06
C ALA A 39 0.69 -2.69 15.39
N LYS A 40 1.54 -3.75 15.38
CA LYS A 40 1.85 -4.50 16.61
C LYS A 40 3.32 -4.45 17.03
N TYR A 41 4.27 -4.29 16.08
CA TYR A 41 5.68 -4.49 16.41
C TYR A 41 6.44 -3.17 16.57
N ASP A 42 7.02 -3.01 17.74
CA ASP A 42 8.04 -1.98 17.97
C ASP A 42 9.30 -2.30 17.17
N THR A 43 9.91 -1.29 16.60
CA THR A 43 11.11 -1.43 15.77
C THR A 43 12.14 -0.38 16.13
N ARG A 44 13.34 -0.48 15.57
CA ARG A 44 14.36 0.59 15.69
C ARG A 44 13.92 1.94 15.08
N PHE A 45 12.81 1.96 14.33
CA PHE A 45 12.27 3.18 13.70
C PHE A 45 11.16 3.82 14.51
N GLY A 46 10.70 3.17 15.57
CA GLY A 46 9.69 3.70 16.47
C GLY A 46 8.80 2.63 17.09
N ARG A 47 7.94 3.07 17.99
CA ARG A 47 6.96 2.24 18.67
C ARG A 47 5.71 2.10 17.79
N ALA A 48 5.10 0.91 17.80
CA ALA A 48 3.89 0.62 17.03
C ALA A 48 2.71 1.48 17.49
N ASP A 49 2.52 1.65 18.81
CA ASP A 49 1.42 2.47 19.35
C ASP A 49 1.52 3.94 18.90
N ALA A 50 2.70 4.55 18.98
CA ALA A 50 2.92 5.92 18.51
C ALA A 50 2.67 6.08 17.00
N PHE A 51 3.03 5.07 16.20
CA PHE A 51 2.74 5.05 14.76
C PHE A 51 1.22 4.97 14.50
N VAL A 52 0.52 4.08 15.20
CA VAL A 52 -0.95 3.94 15.10
C VAL A 52 -1.63 5.26 15.46
N GLU A 53 -1.28 5.86 16.61
CA GLU A 53 -1.84 7.13 17.07
C GLU A 53 -1.62 8.26 16.04
N ARG A 54 -0.43 8.32 15.44
CA ARG A 54 -0.12 9.33 14.42
C ARG A 54 -0.97 9.15 13.16
N VAL A 55 -1.10 7.91 12.67
CA VAL A 55 -1.91 7.59 11.49
C VAL A 55 -3.38 7.92 11.74
N GLU A 56 -3.92 7.53 12.90
CA GLU A 56 -5.32 7.79 13.27
C GLU A 56 -5.60 9.29 13.44
N SER A 57 -4.67 10.02 14.08
CA SER A 57 -4.78 11.48 14.26
C SER A 57 -4.81 12.21 12.93
N LEU A 58 -3.95 11.86 11.97
CA LEU A 58 -3.89 12.49 10.66
C LEU A 58 -5.17 12.25 9.85
N ALA A 59 -5.74 11.05 9.91
CA ALA A 59 -6.99 10.72 9.23
C ALA A 59 -8.24 11.17 9.99
N SER A 60 -8.11 11.65 11.23
CA SER A 60 -9.23 11.88 12.16
C SER A 60 -10.17 10.66 12.23
N ARG A 61 -9.59 9.47 12.15
CA ARG A 61 -10.32 8.20 12.05
C ARG A 61 -9.51 7.04 12.60
N ARG A 62 -10.19 6.10 13.28
CA ARG A 62 -9.59 4.87 13.77
C ARG A 62 -9.12 3.99 12.61
N ALA A 63 -7.93 3.41 12.74
CA ALA A 63 -7.36 2.50 11.75
C ALA A 63 -8.00 1.11 11.82
N VAL A 64 -8.21 0.53 10.65
CA VAL A 64 -8.59 -0.88 10.49
C VAL A 64 -7.35 -1.74 10.71
N ARG A 65 -7.36 -2.63 11.69
CA ARG A 65 -6.17 -3.37 12.14
C ARG A 65 -6.30 -4.88 12.13
N ASP A 66 -7.49 -5.38 11.88
CA ASP A 66 -7.74 -6.82 11.78
C ASP A 66 -8.63 -7.18 10.60
N ILE A 67 -8.71 -8.47 10.30
CA ILE A 67 -9.44 -8.98 9.14
C ILE A 67 -10.96 -8.80 9.28
N VAL A 68 -11.50 -8.82 10.48
CA VAL A 68 -12.93 -8.67 10.75
C VAL A 68 -13.36 -7.22 10.51
N GLU A 69 -12.53 -6.26 10.94
CA GLU A 69 -12.76 -4.83 10.66
C GLU A 69 -12.62 -4.50 9.15
N ALA A 70 -11.76 -5.24 8.42
CA ALA A 70 -11.52 -5.01 7.00
C ALA A 70 -12.60 -5.62 6.08
N GLU A 71 -13.26 -6.70 6.51
CA GLU A 71 -14.25 -7.41 5.69
C GLU A 71 -15.38 -6.50 5.18
N PRO A 72 -16.03 -5.66 6.01
CA PRO A 72 -17.13 -4.81 5.55
C PRO A 72 -16.73 -3.68 4.60
N LEU A 73 -15.44 -3.34 4.47
CA LEU A 73 -14.99 -2.28 3.56
C LEU A 73 -15.33 -2.57 2.09
N GLY A 74 -15.30 -3.84 1.70
CA GLY A 74 -15.66 -4.27 0.34
C GLY A 74 -17.16 -4.13 0.06
N PRO A 75 -18.06 -4.84 0.77
CA PRO A 75 -19.51 -4.78 0.56
C PRO A 75 -20.09 -3.36 0.66
N GLN A 76 -19.58 -2.55 1.57
CA GLN A 76 -20.06 -1.18 1.76
C GLN A 76 -19.59 -0.20 0.69
N GLY A 77 -18.70 -0.60 -0.21
CA GLY A 77 -18.13 0.29 -1.23
C GLY A 77 -17.39 1.49 -0.63
N ALA A 78 -16.78 1.29 0.54
CA ALA A 78 -16.34 2.34 1.45
C ALA A 78 -15.25 3.27 0.89
N MET A 79 -14.60 2.91 -0.22
CA MET A 79 -13.47 3.65 -0.80
C MET A 79 -13.56 3.68 -2.32
N GLU A 80 -12.99 4.71 -2.97
CA GLU A 80 -12.90 4.82 -4.43
C GLU A 80 -11.64 4.12 -4.95
N VAL A 81 -10.55 4.19 -4.20
CA VAL A 81 -9.25 3.57 -4.49
C VAL A 81 -8.63 3.04 -3.20
N LEU A 82 -7.87 1.97 -3.31
CA LEU A 82 -7.03 1.46 -2.23
C LEU A 82 -5.55 1.63 -2.58
N VAL A 83 -4.81 2.38 -1.77
CA VAL A 83 -3.36 2.53 -1.84
C VAL A 83 -2.71 1.59 -0.82
N ILE A 84 -1.73 0.81 -1.24
CA ILE A 84 -0.89 -0.02 -0.35
C ILE A 84 0.53 0.54 -0.41
N ALA A 85 0.92 1.29 0.60
CA ALA A 85 2.20 1.97 0.70
C ALA A 85 2.73 1.98 2.15
N PRO A 86 3.90 1.39 2.42
CA PRO A 86 4.74 0.64 1.50
C PRO A 86 4.16 -0.75 1.22
N CYS A 87 4.22 -1.24 -0.02
CA CYS A 87 3.84 -2.61 -0.36
C CYS A 87 5.08 -3.52 -0.31
N THR A 88 5.15 -4.37 0.70
CA THR A 88 6.30 -5.27 0.93
C THR A 88 6.25 -6.52 0.04
N GLY A 89 7.39 -7.21 -0.13
CA GLY A 89 7.48 -8.48 -0.84
C GLY A 89 6.49 -9.53 -0.30
N ASN A 90 6.31 -9.60 1.03
CA ASN A 90 5.31 -10.47 1.65
C ASN A 90 3.87 -10.12 1.22
N THR A 91 3.56 -8.83 1.17
CA THR A 91 2.23 -8.36 0.71
C THR A 91 2.03 -8.64 -0.78
N LEU A 92 3.06 -8.38 -1.62
CA LEU A 92 3.03 -8.72 -3.05
C LEU A 92 2.78 -10.22 -3.27
N ALA A 93 3.48 -11.10 -2.52
CA ALA A 93 3.29 -12.54 -2.62
C ALA A 93 1.87 -12.97 -2.24
N LYS A 94 1.32 -12.43 -1.17
CA LYS A 94 -0.05 -12.72 -0.74
C LYS A 94 -1.08 -12.26 -1.77
N LEU A 95 -0.95 -11.04 -2.28
CA LEU A 95 -1.83 -10.52 -3.32
C LEU A 95 -1.74 -11.35 -4.59
N ALA A 96 -0.53 -11.71 -5.04
CA ALA A 96 -0.31 -12.56 -6.21
C ALA A 96 -0.86 -13.98 -6.03
N GLY A 97 -0.74 -14.54 -4.83
CA GLY A 97 -1.26 -15.87 -4.47
C GLY A 97 -2.75 -15.90 -4.12
N GLY A 98 -3.42 -14.74 -4.04
CA GLY A 98 -4.83 -14.67 -3.61
C GLY A 98 -5.04 -14.97 -2.12
N ILE A 99 -3.99 -14.85 -1.30
CA ILE A 99 -4.03 -15.10 0.15
C ILE A 99 -4.66 -13.89 0.85
N THR A 100 -5.69 -14.16 1.66
CA THR A 100 -6.49 -13.13 2.33
C THR A 100 -6.56 -13.43 3.83
N ASP A 101 -5.46 -13.21 4.52
CA ASP A 101 -5.27 -13.60 5.92
C ASP A 101 -5.04 -12.41 6.87
N GLY A 102 -5.22 -11.19 6.39
CA GLY A 102 -5.03 -9.98 7.19
C GLY A 102 -5.80 -8.78 6.65
N PRO A 103 -5.79 -7.65 7.36
CA PRO A 103 -6.62 -6.48 7.03
C PRO A 103 -6.32 -5.91 5.64
N VAL A 104 -5.06 -5.79 5.26
CA VAL A 104 -4.65 -5.23 3.97
C VAL A 104 -5.10 -6.10 2.80
N THR A 105 -4.87 -7.41 2.87
CA THR A 105 -5.25 -8.35 1.82
C THR A 105 -6.76 -8.57 1.74
N MET A 106 -7.47 -8.48 2.86
CA MET A 106 -8.94 -8.52 2.91
C MET A 106 -9.52 -7.25 2.27
N ALA A 107 -9.02 -6.08 2.61
CA ALA A 107 -9.43 -4.82 1.98
C ALA A 107 -9.19 -4.85 0.46
N ALA A 108 -8.01 -5.32 0.01
CA ALA A 108 -7.70 -5.46 -1.41
C ALA A 108 -8.66 -6.41 -2.13
N LYS A 109 -8.95 -7.59 -1.56
CA LYS A 109 -9.92 -8.54 -2.11
C LYS A 109 -11.31 -7.93 -2.26
N GLY A 110 -11.80 -7.26 -1.21
CA GLY A 110 -13.11 -6.60 -1.23
C GLY A 110 -13.17 -5.48 -2.28
N HIS A 111 -12.08 -4.73 -2.44
CA HIS A 111 -11.96 -3.64 -3.40
C HIS A 111 -11.96 -4.14 -4.85
N LEU A 112 -11.14 -5.15 -5.15
CA LEU A 112 -11.06 -5.79 -6.47
C LEU A 112 -12.36 -6.50 -6.88
N ARG A 113 -13.09 -7.09 -5.92
CA ARG A 113 -14.41 -7.69 -6.17
C ARG A 113 -15.41 -6.67 -6.73
N ASN A 114 -15.25 -5.40 -6.38
CA ASN A 114 -16.07 -4.29 -6.88
C ASN A 114 -15.46 -3.62 -8.14
N ALA A 115 -14.49 -4.27 -8.78
CA ALA A 115 -13.75 -3.75 -9.95
C ALA A 115 -13.10 -2.38 -9.72
N LYS A 116 -12.75 -2.04 -8.46
CA LYS A 116 -12.11 -0.78 -8.09
C LYS A 116 -10.59 -0.90 -8.08
N PRO A 117 -9.84 0.21 -8.32
CA PRO A 117 -8.39 0.18 -8.44
C PRO A 117 -7.67 -0.03 -7.12
N VAL A 118 -6.60 -0.82 -7.16
CA VAL A 118 -5.62 -0.99 -6.08
C VAL A 118 -4.27 -0.46 -6.57
N VAL A 119 -3.73 0.54 -5.89
CA VAL A 119 -2.44 1.16 -6.19
C VAL A 119 -1.37 0.58 -5.27
N LEU A 120 -0.28 0.10 -5.85
CA LEU A 120 0.83 -0.54 -5.14
C LEU A 120 2.09 0.32 -5.19
N ALA A 121 2.56 0.80 -4.05
CA ALA A 121 3.85 1.47 -3.89
C ALA A 121 4.86 0.46 -3.33
N ILE A 122 5.64 -0.16 -4.21
CA ILE A 122 6.58 -1.23 -3.85
C ILE A 122 7.69 -0.70 -2.94
N ALA A 123 8.03 -1.48 -1.92
CA ALA A 123 9.23 -1.28 -1.11
C ALA A 123 9.70 -2.64 -0.57
N THR A 124 10.66 -3.26 -1.26
CA THR A 124 11.13 -4.60 -0.91
C THR A 124 12.58 -4.83 -1.33
N ASN A 125 13.36 -5.52 -0.49
CA ASN A 125 14.76 -5.81 -0.74
C ASN A 125 14.99 -6.93 -1.78
N ASP A 126 13.94 -7.70 -2.11
CA ASP A 126 13.98 -8.86 -2.99
C ASP A 126 13.15 -8.68 -4.28
N GLY A 127 12.91 -7.42 -4.67
CA GLY A 127 12.09 -7.06 -5.83
C GLY A 127 12.56 -7.66 -7.15
N LEU A 128 13.87 -7.75 -7.35
CA LEU A 128 14.50 -8.38 -8.53
C LEU A 128 14.91 -9.84 -8.29
N SER A 129 14.44 -10.46 -7.22
CA SER A 129 14.68 -11.88 -6.91
C SER A 129 13.36 -12.60 -6.55
N ALA A 130 13.14 -12.99 -5.30
CA ALA A 130 11.97 -13.78 -4.89
C ALA A 130 10.61 -13.08 -5.14
N SER A 131 10.56 -11.76 -5.07
CA SER A 131 9.34 -10.99 -5.34
C SER A 131 9.10 -10.66 -6.82
N ALA A 132 10.10 -10.83 -7.71
CA ALA A 132 9.96 -10.52 -9.14
C ALA A 132 8.77 -11.25 -9.82
N PRO A 133 8.55 -12.56 -9.62
CA PRO A 133 7.40 -13.25 -10.18
C PRO A 133 6.05 -12.69 -9.70
N ASN A 134 5.99 -12.25 -8.43
CA ASN A 134 4.78 -11.70 -7.84
C ASN A 134 4.44 -10.32 -8.44
N ILE A 135 5.47 -9.47 -8.63
CA ILE A 135 5.34 -8.18 -9.30
C ILE A 135 4.82 -8.40 -10.72
N ALA A 136 5.45 -9.29 -11.51
CA ALA A 136 5.04 -9.60 -12.87
C ALA A 136 3.59 -10.13 -12.94
N ALA A 137 3.21 -11.02 -12.02
CA ALA A 137 1.85 -11.53 -11.93
C ALA A 137 0.83 -10.43 -11.66
N LEU A 138 1.13 -9.49 -10.76
CA LEU A 138 0.23 -8.39 -10.41
C LEU A 138 0.17 -7.33 -11.52
N LEU A 139 1.27 -7.05 -12.22
CA LEU A 139 1.30 -6.17 -13.40
C LEU A 139 0.37 -6.65 -14.52
N ASN A 140 0.17 -7.97 -14.62
CA ASN A 140 -0.70 -8.59 -15.62
C ASN A 140 -2.18 -8.71 -15.17
N ARG A 141 -2.53 -8.28 -13.96
CA ARG A 141 -3.90 -8.37 -13.43
C ARG A 141 -4.64 -7.05 -13.57
N LYS A 142 -5.93 -7.15 -13.87
CA LYS A 142 -6.83 -5.98 -13.94
C LYS A 142 -6.95 -5.31 -12.55
N ASN A 143 -7.09 -4.00 -12.59
CA ASN A 143 -7.32 -3.13 -11.42
C ASN A 143 -6.16 -3.04 -10.43
N TYR A 144 -4.98 -3.56 -10.75
CA TYR A 144 -3.75 -3.25 -10.06
C TYR A 144 -2.96 -2.21 -10.85
N TYR A 145 -2.52 -1.17 -10.15
CA TYR A 145 -1.72 -0.08 -10.69
C TYR A 145 -0.49 0.11 -9.82
N PHE A 146 0.63 0.37 -10.42
CA PHE A 146 1.87 0.52 -9.67
C PHE A 146 2.31 1.98 -9.66
N VAL A 147 2.71 2.45 -8.49
CA VAL A 147 3.48 3.69 -8.40
C VAL A 147 4.81 3.47 -9.10
N PRO A 148 5.29 4.38 -9.97
CA PRO A 148 6.59 4.26 -10.61
C PRO A 148 7.68 3.88 -9.63
N PHE A 149 8.55 2.94 -10.01
CA PHE A 149 9.56 2.37 -9.12
C PHE A 149 10.87 2.09 -9.84
N GLY A 150 11.96 2.04 -9.07
CA GLY A 150 13.29 1.72 -9.54
C GLY A 150 14.09 0.97 -8.49
N GLN A 151 15.39 0.77 -8.75
CA GLN A 151 16.31 0.22 -7.76
C GLN A 151 16.59 1.24 -6.66
N ASP A 152 16.49 0.82 -5.40
CA ASP A 152 16.82 1.64 -4.23
C ASP A 152 18.30 2.04 -4.21
N ASN A 153 19.19 1.05 -4.35
CA ASN A 153 20.62 1.23 -4.47
C ASN A 153 21.21 0.04 -5.24
N ALA A 154 21.50 0.25 -6.53
CA ALA A 154 21.93 -0.83 -7.42
C ALA A 154 23.25 -1.49 -6.99
N GLU A 155 24.16 -0.76 -6.34
CA GLU A 155 25.45 -1.29 -5.90
C GLU A 155 25.32 -2.00 -4.54
N ALA A 156 24.72 -1.36 -3.53
CA ALA A 156 24.67 -1.90 -2.18
C ALA A 156 23.49 -2.87 -1.95
N LYS A 157 22.42 -2.76 -2.76
CA LYS A 157 21.19 -3.56 -2.66
C LYS A 157 20.69 -3.94 -4.06
N PRO A 158 21.40 -4.77 -4.81
CA PRO A 158 21.15 -5.00 -6.23
C PRO A 158 19.77 -5.58 -6.58
N THR A 159 19.08 -6.19 -5.61
CA THR A 159 17.74 -6.75 -5.80
C THR A 159 16.61 -5.90 -5.21
N SER A 160 16.95 -4.79 -4.54
CA SER A 160 15.96 -3.93 -3.87
C SER A 160 15.24 -3.02 -4.85
N LEU A 161 13.91 -2.98 -4.75
CA LEU A 161 13.06 -2.05 -5.49
C LEU A 161 12.30 -1.15 -4.51
N ILE A 162 12.18 0.12 -4.89
CA ILE A 162 11.42 1.13 -4.17
C ILE A 162 10.60 1.99 -5.14
N ALA A 163 9.38 2.31 -4.77
CA ALA A 163 8.54 3.24 -5.50
C ALA A 163 8.93 4.70 -5.17
N ASP A 164 8.76 5.59 -6.14
CA ASP A 164 8.75 7.03 -5.87
C ASP A 164 7.41 7.40 -5.21
N PHE A 165 7.41 7.50 -3.89
CA PHE A 165 6.19 7.75 -3.12
C PHE A 165 5.54 9.11 -3.44
N THR A 166 6.27 10.06 -4.01
CA THR A 166 5.70 11.35 -4.46
C THR A 166 4.71 11.16 -5.60
N GLN A 167 4.80 10.04 -6.33
CA GLN A 167 3.92 9.69 -7.44
C GLN A 167 2.65 8.92 -7.01
N ILE A 168 2.38 8.79 -5.70
CA ILE A 168 1.18 8.09 -5.22
C ILE A 168 -0.10 8.77 -5.74
N ILE A 169 -0.26 10.08 -5.54
CA ILE A 169 -1.48 10.79 -5.98
C ILE A 169 -1.62 10.81 -7.51
N PRO A 170 -0.59 11.15 -8.31
CA PRO A 170 -0.69 11.03 -9.76
C PRO A 170 -1.07 9.62 -10.24
N THR A 171 -0.57 8.57 -9.56
CA THR A 171 -0.94 7.19 -9.88
C THR A 171 -2.40 6.91 -9.51
N VAL A 172 -2.88 7.41 -8.37
CA VAL A 172 -4.29 7.27 -7.94
C VAL A 172 -5.23 7.90 -8.97
N GLU A 173 -4.95 9.12 -9.41
CA GLU A 173 -5.77 9.83 -10.39
C GLU A 173 -5.91 9.04 -11.69
N LEU A 174 -4.80 8.55 -12.26
CA LEU A 174 -4.83 7.74 -13.47
C LEU A 174 -5.44 6.35 -13.24
N ALA A 175 -5.24 5.73 -12.08
CA ALA A 175 -5.85 4.45 -11.75
C ALA A 175 -7.38 4.51 -11.70
N LEU A 176 -7.96 5.64 -11.27
CA LEU A 176 -9.41 5.88 -11.31
C LEU A 176 -9.94 5.99 -12.74
N GLU A 177 -9.10 6.40 -13.70
CA GLU A 177 -9.40 6.38 -15.14
C GLU A 177 -9.10 5.02 -15.80
N GLY A 178 -8.63 4.03 -15.05
CA GLY A 178 -8.23 2.72 -15.60
C GLY A 178 -6.88 2.74 -16.30
N ARG A 179 -6.01 3.69 -16.00
CA ARG A 179 -4.71 3.93 -16.68
C ARG A 179 -3.55 3.77 -15.72
N GLN A 180 -2.45 3.19 -16.21
CA GLN A 180 -1.18 3.12 -15.50
C GLN A 180 -0.35 4.39 -15.74
N LEU A 181 0.17 5.01 -14.68
CA LEU A 181 1.11 6.13 -14.78
C LEU A 181 2.42 5.67 -15.45
N GLN A 182 2.89 6.47 -16.41
CA GLN A 182 4.13 6.21 -17.16
C GLN A 182 5.11 7.39 -17.03
N PRO A 183 6.45 7.14 -17.07
CA PRO A 183 7.07 5.83 -17.15
C PRO A 183 6.90 5.04 -15.87
N LEU A 184 6.76 3.71 -15.96
CA LEU A 184 6.62 2.84 -14.80
C LEU A 184 7.98 2.54 -14.14
N LEU A 185 9.02 2.38 -14.94
CA LEU A 185 10.39 2.12 -14.48
C LEU A 185 11.22 3.41 -14.49
N LEU A 186 11.86 3.68 -13.34
CA LEU A 186 12.68 4.86 -13.09
C LEU A 186 14.17 4.53 -13.17
#